data_9757d7ffb3ea9660c315a83deab33ec5
#
_entry.id   9757d7ffb3ea9660c315a83deab33ec5
#
_cell.length_a   1.000
_cell.length_b   1.000
_cell.length_c   1.000
_cell.angle_alpha   90.00
_cell.angle_beta   90.00
_cell.angle_gamma   90.00
#
_symmetry.space_group_name_H-M   'P 1'
#
loop_
_entity.id
_entity.type
_entity.pdbx_description
1 polymer ?
#
loop_
_entity_poly.entity_id
_entity_poly.type
_entity_poly.pdbx_seq_one_letter_code
_entity_poly.pdbx_strand_id
1 'polypeptide(L)'
;MTNSKYAMTATEVMEVIPNRYPIMFIDYVDEISENKILATKNVTINEEVFNGHFPGNPTFPGVLILESLAQAGSILILKKEEFQGKMAYIGGIDKAKFRQKVVPGDVMKLEFEITKFRGKVGKADATAYVDGKKVTTCEFTFIVDEAAEQEK
;
A
#
# COMPACT_ATOMS: atom_id res chain seq x y z
N MET A 1 18.18 20.81 -5.96
CA MET A 1 18.49 19.39 -5.97
C MET A 1 18.29 18.81 -4.59
N THR A 2 17.51 17.81 -4.51
CA THR A 2 17.22 17.18 -3.23
C THR A 2 17.97 15.86 -3.12
N ASN A 3 18.76 15.72 -2.07
CA ASN A 3 19.27 14.42 -1.69
C ASN A 3 18.19 13.71 -0.89
N SER A 4 17.16 13.28 -1.59
CA SER A 4 16.12 12.50 -0.92
C SER A 4 16.69 11.15 -0.53
N LYS A 5 16.56 10.80 0.73
CA LYS A 5 16.90 9.46 1.22
C LYS A 5 15.82 8.42 0.86
N TYR A 6 14.76 8.86 0.22
CA TYR A 6 13.66 8.01 -0.20
C TYR A 6 13.61 7.94 -1.72
N ALA A 7 13.16 6.80 -2.25
CA ALA A 7 12.89 6.68 -3.67
C ALA A 7 11.73 7.61 -4.09
N MET A 8 10.74 7.78 -3.20
CA MET A 8 9.66 8.75 -3.37
C MET A 8 9.26 9.33 -2.03
N THR A 9 9.07 10.64 -1.99
CA THR A 9 8.53 11.33 -0.83
C THR A 9 7.01 11.20 -0.78
N ALA A 10 6.40 11.57 0.35
CA ALA A 10 4.94 11.55 0.48
C ALA A 10 4.25 12.39 -0.60
N THR A 11 4.80 13.56 -0.90
CA THR A 11 4.23 14.44 -1.93
C THR A 11 4.28 13.79 -3.30
N GLU A 12 5.39 13.12 -3.62
CA GLU A 12 5.52 12.40 -4.89
C GLU A 12 4.56 11.21 -4.97
N VAL A 13 4.34 10.51 -3.86
CA VAL A 13 3.35 9.43 -3.79
C VAL A 13 1.95 9.96 -4.12
N MET A 14 1.60 11.13 -3.59
CA MET A 14 0.30 11.76 -3.84
C MET A 14 0.08 12.12 -5.30
N GLU A 15 1.13 12.29 -6.08
CA GLU A 15 1.02 12.53 -7.51
C GLU A 15 0.66 11.26 -8.30
N VAL A 16 0.88 10.10 -7.71
CA VAL A 16 0.68 8.80 -8.37
C VAL A 16 -0.65 8.16 -7.97
N ILE A 17 -0.99 8.18 -6.68
CA ILE A 17 -2.22 7.55 -6.18
C ILE A 17 -3.22 8.61 -5.71
N PRO A 18 -4.53 8.35 -5.88
CA PRO A 18 -5.56 9.33 -5.53
C PRO A 18 -5.96 9.30 -4.06
N ASN A 19 -5.51 8.32 -3.29
CA ASN A 19 -5.86 8.18 -1.88
C ASN A 19 -5.46 9.41 -1.08
N ARG A 20 -6.31 9.84 -0.16
CA ARG A 20 -6.08 11.02 0.70
C ARG A 20 -6.55 10.73 2.12
N TYR A 21 -6.13 11.56 3.06
CA TYR A 21 -6.59 11.49 4.44
C TYR A 21 -8.12 11.30 4.50
N PRO A 22 -8.63 10.39 5.32
CA PRO A 22 -7.93 9.62 6.35
C PRO A 22 -7.43 8.24 5.91
N ILE A 23 -7.43 7.95 4.61
CA ILE A 23 -7.10 6.62 4.09
C ILE A 23 -5.84 6.61 3.21
N MET A 24 -4.94 7.56 3.40
CA MET A 24 -3.65 7.53 2.75
C MET A 24 -2.64 6.83 3.66
N PHE A 25 -2.15 5.65 3.27
CA PHE A 25 -1.35 4.79 4.14
C PHE A 25 0.11 4.63 3.69
N ILE A 26 0.59 5.47 2.79
CA ILE A 26 2.00 5.44 2.36
C ILE A 26 2.64 6.76 2.71
N ASP A 27 3.64 6.73 3.58
CA ASP A 27 4.37 7.93 3.98
C ASP A 27 5.54 8.21 3.05
N TYR A 28 6.23 7.18 2.60
CA TYR A 28 7.29 7.29 1.60
C TYR A 28 7.57 5.92 1.00
N VAL A 29 8.28 5.94 -0.13
CA VAL A 29 8.75 4.72 -0.79
C VAL A 29 10.25 4.60 -0.52
N ASP A 30 10.67 3.46 0.00
CA ASP A 30 12.08 3.17 0.29
C ASP A 30 12.83 2.80 -0.97
N GLU A 31 12.28 1.86 -1.72
CA GLU A 31 12.89 1.31 -2.93
C GLU A 31 11.80 0.95 -3.93
N ILE A 32 12.08 1.13 -5.20
CA ILE A 32 11.18 0.73 -6.27
C ILE A 32 12.01 0.25 -7.47
N SER A 33 11.60 -0.87 -8.04
CA SER A 33 12.16 -1.42 -9.25
C SER A 33 11.03 -1.75 -10.21
N GLU A 34 11.29 -2.46 -11.28
CA GLU A 34 10.25 -2.75 -12.26
C GLU A 34 9.10 -3.59 -11.69
N ASN A 35 9.42 -4.58 -10.87
CA ASN A 35 8.41 -5.53 -10.38
C ASN A 35 8.24 -5.52 -8.87
N LYS A 36 8.94 -4.67 -8.14
CA LYS A 36 8.91 -4.70 -6.69
C LYS A 36 8.98 -3.32 -6.09
N ILE A 37 8.23 -3.11 -5.02
CA ILE A 37 8.26 -1.88 -4.24
C ILE A 37 8.39 -2.21 -2.76
N LEU A 38 9.14 -1.40 -2.04
CA LEU A 38 9.19 -1.39 -0.60
C LEU A 38 8.80 0.02 -0.15
N ALA A 39 7.73 0.13 0.59
CA ALA A 39 7.21 1.40 1.07
C ALA A 39 7.04 1.37 2.57
N THR A 40 6.82 2.53 3.16
CA THR A 40 6.70 2.66 4.62
C THR A 40 5.41 3.37 4.99
N LYS A 41 4.73 2.83 5.99
CA LYS A 41 3.67 3.51 6.72
C LYS A 41 4.06 3.63 8.18
N ASN A 42 4.08 4.86 8.68
CA ASN A 42 4.24 5.12 10.12
C ASN A 42 2.86 5.02 10.77
N VAL A 43 2.68 4.09 11.68
CA VAL A 43 1.42 3.94 12.41
C VAL A 43 1.47 4.84 13.63
N THR A 44 0.60 5.85 13.67
CA THR A 44 0.60 6.82 14.76
C THR A 44 -0.73 6.82 15.50
N ILE A 45 -0.69 7.21 16.78
CA ILE A 45 -1.91 7.34 17.57
C ILE A 45 -2.85 8.42 17.01
N ASN A 46 -2.31 9.31 16.18
CA ASN A 46 -3.08 10.42 15.60
C ASN A 46 -3.81 10.01 14.32
N GLU A 47 -4.43 8.84 14.33
CA GLU A 47 -5.25 8.34 13.22
C GLU A 47 -6.66 8.07 13.73
N GLU A 48 -7.65 8.48 12.94
CA GLU A 48 -9.06 8.38 13.33
C GLU A 48 -9.50 6.95 13.66
N VAL A 49 -8.91 5.97 12.98
CA VAL A 49 -9.31 4.57 13.16
C VAL A 49 -9.15 4.10 14.62
N PHE A 50 -8.20 4.67 15.34
CA PHE A 50 -7.95 4.25 16.72
C PHE A 50 -8.99 4.79 17.72
N ASN A 51 -9.84 5.71 17.30
CA ASN A 51 -10.96 6.14 18.14
C ASN A 51 -11.96 4.99 18.37
N GLY A 52 -12.09 4.11 17.41
CA GLY A 52 -13.05 3.01 17.47
C GLY A 52 -12.46 1.61 17.48
N HIS A 53 -11.22 1.46 17.10
CA HIS A 53 -10.62 0.12 16.95
C HIS A 53 -9.30 -0.01 17.74
N PHE A 54 -9.32 -0.15 19.04
CA PHE A 54 -10.49 -0.15 19.91
C PHE A 54 -10.28 0.87 21.03
N PRO A 55 -11.35 1.44 21.62
CA PRO A 55 -11.18 2.41 22.70
C PRO A 55 -10.28 1.87 23.80
N GLY A 56 -9.20 2.61 24.13
CA GLY A 56 -8.24 2.20 25.15
C GLY A 56 -7.30 1.07 24.73
N ASN A 57 -7.48 0.50 23.54
CA ASN A 57 -6.65 -0.60 23.05
C ASN A 57 -6.48 -0.47 21.53
N PRO A 58 -5.71 0.54 21.09
CA PRO A 58 -5.57 0.82 19.65
C PRO A 58 -4.83 -0.29 18.93
N THR A 59 -5.47 -0.83 17.91
CA THR A 59 -4.92 -1.87 17.05
C THR A 59 -5.20 -1.49 15.60
N PHE A 60 -4.18 -1.47 14.77
CA PHE A 60 -4.39 -1.16 13.36
C PHE A 60 -5.12 -2.31 12.70
N PRO A 61 -6.30 -2.07 12.08
CA PRO A 61 -7.10 -3.16 11.51
C PRO A 61 -6.33 -3.96 10.47
N GLY A 62 -6.43 -5.29 10.54
CA GLY A 62 -5.78 -6.15 9.56
C GLY A 62 -6.19 -5.85 8.13
N VAL A 63 -7.47 -5.55 7.92
CA VAL A 63 -7.96 -5.18 6.58
C VAL A 63 -7.33 -3.89 6.07
N LEU A 64 -6.94 -2.98 6.95
CA LEU A 64 -6.23 -1.76 6.56
C LEU A 64 -4.73 -2.01 6.32
N ILE A 65 -4.17 -3.07 6.88
CA ILE A 65 -2.83 -3.52 6.49
C ILE A 65 -2.88 -4.01 5.03
N LEU A 66 -3.91 -4.77 4.67
CA LEU A 66 -4.12 -5.18 3.27
C LEU A 66 -4.29 -3.98 2.36
N GLU A 67 -5.06 -2.99 2.79
CA GLU A 67 -5.22 -1.74 2.04
C GLU A 67 -3.88 -1.02 1.85
N SER A 68 -3.05 -0.98 2.90
CA SER A 68 -1.72 -0.36 2.84
C SER A 68 -0.83 -1.06 1.81
N LEU A 69 -0.85 -2.40 1.81
CA LEU A 69 -0.11 -3.19 0.82
C LEU A 69 -0.63 -2.94 -0.59
N ALA A 70 -1.95 -2.83 -0.76
CA ALA A 70 -2.55 -2.53 -2.05
C ALA A 70 -2.15 -1.14 -2.55
N GLN A 71 -2.04 -0.16 -1.66
CA GLN A 71 -1.59 1.18 -2.04
C GLN A 71 -0.13 1.17 -2.50
N ALA A 72 0.73 0.43 -1.81
CA ALA A 72 2.12 0.26 -2.25
C ALA A 72 2.16 -0.34 -3.66
N GLY A 73 1.35 -1.37 -3.89
CA GLY A 73 1.23 -2.00 -5.21
C GLY A 73 0.70 -1.04 -6.28
N SER A 74 -0.26 -0.19 -5.92
CA SER A 74 -0.81 0.81 -6.85
C SER A 74 0.28 1.80 -7.29
N ILE A 75 1.15 2.21 -6.40
CA ILE A 75 2.28 3.08 -6.76
C ILE A 75 3.16 2.39 -7.80
N LEU A 76 3.54 1.15 -7.53
CA LEU A 76 4.39 0.37 -8.42
C LEU A 76 3.78 0.25 -9.82
N ILE A 77 2.49 -0.07 -9.88
CA ILE A 77 1.77 -0.30 -11.13
C ILE A 77 1.56 1.01 -11.88
N LEU A 78 1.07 2.04 -11.22
CA LEU A 78 0.68 3.30 -11.86
C LEU A 78 1.87 4.19 -12.22
N LYS A 79 3.06 3.90 -11.68
CA LYS A 79 4.28 4.55 -12.14
C LYS A 79 4.73 4.07 -13.51
N LYS A 80 4.26 2.92 -13.95
CA LYS A 80 4.59 2.42 -15.30
C LYS A 80 4.01 3.36 -16.34
N GLU A 81 4.82 3.71 -17.34
CA GLU A 81 4.44 4.67 -18.37
C GLU A 81 3.12 4.31 -19.05
N GLU A 82 2.93 3.04 -19.34
CA GLU A 82 1.73 2.51 -20.00
C GLU A 82 0.45 2.64 -19.17
N PHE A 83 0.58 2.82 -17.85
CA PHE A 83 -0.56 2.87 -16.94
C PHE A 83 -0.79 4.22 -16.28
N GLN A 84 -0.04 5.24 -16.69
CA GLN A 84 -0.23 6.58 -16.13
C GLN A 84 -1.65 7.08 -16.43
N GLY A 85 -2.27 7.67 -15.39
CA GLY A 85 -3.65 8.18 -15.49
C GLY A 85 -4.72 7.10 -15.35
N LYS A 86 -4.33 5.85 -15.17
CA LYS A 86 -5.28 4.74 -14.97
C LYS A 86 -5.50 4.47 -13.49
N MET A 87 -6.37 3.53 -13.20
CA MET A 87 -6.67 3.10 -11.84
C MET A 87 -6.32 1.62 -11.68
N ALA A 88 -5.81 1.27 -10.51
CA ALA A 88 -5.56 -0.12 -10.15
C ALA A 88 -6.61 -0.55 -9.11
N TYR A 89 -7.24 -1.67 -9.37
CA TYR A 89 -8.29 -2.23 -8.50
C TYR A 89 -7.88 -3.60 -8.00
N ILE A 90 -8.28 -3.91 -6.77
CA ILE A 90 -8.12 -5.27 -6.25
C ILE A 90 -9.19 -6.14 -6.88
N GLY A 91 -8.79 -7.17 -7.62
CA GLY A 91 -9.69 -8.18 -8.17
C GLY A 91 -9.85 -9.39 -7.27
N GLY A 92 -8.91 -9.63 -6.37
CA GLY A 92 -8.98 -10.73 -5.42
C GLY A 92 -7.84 -10.68 -4.42
N ILE A 93 -8.07 -11.27 -3.25
CA ILE A 93 -7.06 -11.42 -2.21
C ILE A 93 -7.10 -12.87 -1.77
N ASP A 94 -5.96 -13.55 -1.87
CA ASP A 94 -5.82 -14.95 -1.49
C ASP A 94 -4.79 -15.10 -0.39
N LYS A 95 -4.96 -16.15 0.41
CA LYS A 95 -3.97 -16.56 1.43
C LYS A 95 -3.60 -15.43 2.38
N ALA A 96 -4.56 -14.57 2.73
CA ALA A 96 -4.31 -13.51 3.70
C ALA A 96 -4.13 -14.10 5.09
N LYS A 97 -2.98 -13.79 5.71
CA LYS A 97 -2.66 -14.23 7.06
C LYS A 97 -2.20 -13.05 7.90
N PHE A 98 -2.73 -12.95 9.09
CA PHE A 98 -2.42 -11.89 10.05
C PHE A 98 -1.68 -12.54 11.22
N ARG A 99 -0.38 -12.29 11.31
CA ARG A 99 0.50 -13.03 12.21
C ARG A 99 0.75 -12.30 13.53
N GLN A 100 0.71 -10.98 13.52
CA GLN A 100 0.96 -10.13 14.67
C GLN A 100 0.10 -8.88 14.61
N LYS A 101 -0.23 -8.34 15.78
CA LYS A 101 -0.90 -7.04 15.87
C LYS A 101 0.06 -5.92 15.47
N VAL A 102 -0.50 -4.88 14.86
CA VAL A 102 0.19 -3.64 14.58
C VAL A 102 -0.46 -2.56 15.44
N VAL A 103 0.34 -1.80 16.15
CA VAL A 103 -0.12 -0.80 17.12
C VAL A 103 0.55 0.54 16.87
N PRO A 104 -0.01 1.65 17.39
CA PRO A 104 0.63 2.96 17.26
C PRO A 104 2.07 2.95 17.76
N GLY A 105 2.96 3.55 17.01
CA GLY A 105 4.40 3.53 17.24
C GLY A 105 5.13 2.57 16.32
N ASP A 106 4.42 1.60 15.74
CA ASP A 106 5.04 0.67 14.79
C ASP A 106 5.30 1.36 13.46
N VAL A 107 6.39 0.97 12.82
CA VAL A 107 6.73 1.38 11.46
C VAL A 107 6.55 0.16 10.58
N MET A 108 5.54 0.21 9.70
CA MET A 108 5.29 -0.90 8.78
C MET A 108 6.09 -0.74 7.49
N LYS A 109 6.85 -1.76 7.16
CA LYS A 109 7.47 -1.90 5.84
C LYS A 109 6.55 -2.74 4.97
N LEU A 110 6.21 -2.22 3.81
CA LEU A 110 5.20 -2.78 2.92
C LEU A 110 5.88 -3.21 1.63
N GLU A 111 5.95 -4.51 1.41
CA GLU A 111 6.58 -5.09 0.23
C GLU A 111 5.51 -5.64 -0.70
N PHE A 112 5.60 -5.29 -1.97
CA PHE A 112 4.67 -5.76 -2.98
C PHE A 112 5.51 -6.15 -4.21
N GLU A 113 5.40 -7.41 -4.63
CA GLU A 113 6.16 -7.93 -5.76
C GLU A 113 5.24 -8.55 -6.80
N ILE A 114 5.28 -8.02 -8.03
CA ILE A 114 4.50 -8.56 -9.13
C ILE A 114 5.10 -9.89 -9.55
N THR A 115 4.28 -10.95 -9.54
CA THR A 115 4.69 -12.29 -9.94
C THR A 115 4.22 -12.64 -11.34
N LYS A 116 3.09 -12.08 -11.78
CA LYS A 116 2.56 -12.26 -13.13
C LYS A 116 1.87 -11.00 -13.56
N PHE A 117 2.00 -10.64 -14.84
CA PHE A 117 1.27 -9.53 -15.42
C PHE A 117 0.99 -9.83 -16.87
N ARG A 118 -0.27 -9.85 -17.23
CA ARG A 118 -0.69 -10.14 -18.60
C ARG A 118 -1.84 -9.23 -18.97
N GLY A 119 -1.60 -8.32 -19.93
CA GLY A 119 -2.59 -7.32 -20.33
C GLY A 119 -2.92 -6.36 -19.19
N LYS A 120 -4.13 -6.44 -18.67
CA LYS A 120 -4.63 -5.59 -17.58
C LYS A 120 -4.72 -6.28 -16.23
N VAL A 121 -4.39 -7.57 -16.18
CA VAL A 121 -4.56 -8.38 -14.97
C VAL A 121 -3.21 -8.90 -14.51
N GLY A 122 -2.95 -8.77 -13.23
CA GLY A 122 -1.71 -9.26 -12.65
C GLY A 122 -1.90 -9.90 -11.29
N LYS A 123 -0.85 -10.57 -10.86
CA LYS A 123 -0.77 -11.17 -9.52
C LYS A 123 0.49 -10.68 -8.81
N ALA A 124 0.40 -10.58 -7.50
CA ALA A 124 1.51 -10.13 -6.68
C ALA A 124 1.51 -10.81 -5.32
N ASP A 125 2.71 -11.00 -4.79
CA ASP A 125 2.90 -11.38 -3.40
C ASP A 125 3.12 -10.11 -2.58
N ALA A 126 2.49 -10.03 -1.42
CA ALA A 126 2.60 -8.86 -0.56
C ALA A 126 2.86 -9.26 0.88
N THR A 127 3.76 -8.52 1.53
CA THR A 127 4.15 -8.77 2.90
C THR A 127 4.35 -7.47 3.65
N ALA A 128 3.76 -7.36 4.83
CA ALA A 128 4.03 -6.26 5.75
C ALA A 128 4.94 -6.73 6.87
N TYR A 129 5.91 -5.90 7.23
CA TYR A 129 6.90 -6.18 8.28
C TYR A 129 6.87 -5.09 9.34
N VAL A 130 7.09 -5.48 10.59
CA VAL A 130 7.40 -4.55 11.69
C VAL A 130 8.63 -5.12 12.39
N ASP A 131 9.65 -4.30 12.56
CA ASP A 131 10.94 -4.72 13.17
C ASP A 131 11.52 -5.97 12.52
N GLY A 132 11.40 -6.07 11.19
CA GLY A 132 11.93 -7.20 10.43
C GLY A 132 11.11 -8.47 10.49
N LYS A 133 10.00 -8.47 11.21
CA LYS A 133 9.12 -9.65 11.35
C LYS A 133 7.88 -9.49 10.49
N LYS A 134 7.47 -10.57 9.82
CA LYS A 134 6.25 -10.57 9.02
C LYS A 134 5.04 -10.43 9.94
N VAL A 135 4.22 -9.41 9.70
CA VAL A 135 2.97 -9.22 10.44
C VAL A 135 1.76 -9.64 9.61
N THR A 136 1.84 -9.50 8.29
CA THR A 136 0.75 -9.87 7.38
C THR A 136 1.34 -10.30 6.04
N THR A 137 0.75 -11.34 5.45
CA THR A 137 1.12 -11.82 4.11
C THR A 137 -0.14 -12.09 3.32
N CYS A 138 -0.10 -11.89 2.01
CA CYS A 138 -1.21 -12.25 1.12
C CYS A 138 -0.75 -12.30 -0.33
N GLU A 139 -1.65 -12.76 -1.20
CA GLU A 139 -1.50 -12.68 -2.66
C GLU A 139 -2.63 -11.81 -3.19
N PHE A 140 -2.28 -10.84 -4.04
CA PHE A 140 -3.27 -10.00 -4.71
C PHE A 140 -3.44 -10.42 -6.16
N THR A 141 -4.68 -10.36 -6.63
CA THR A 141 -4.98 -10.23 -8.04
C THR A 141 -5.41 -8.79 -8.26
N PHE A 142 -4.76 -8.10 -9.19
CA PHE A 142 -5.09 -6.70 -9.47
C PHE A 142 -5.46 -6.53 -10.94
N ILE A 143 -6.27 -5.49 -11.18
CA ILE A 143 -6.76 -5.16 -12.51
C ILE A 143 -6.48 -3.67 -12.74
N VAL A 144 -5.87 -3.37 -13.88
CA VAL A 144 -5.65 -1.98 -14.29
C VAL A 144 -6.70 -1.61 -15.33
N ASP A 145 -7.39 -0.51 -15.10
CA ASP A 145 -8.44 -0.05 -16.00
C ASP A 145 -8.44 1.47 -16.09
N GLU A 146 -9.24 2.00 -16.99
CA GLU A 146 -9.41 3.44 -17.11
C GLU A 146 -10.00 4.00 -15.82
N ALA A 147 -9.58 5.22 -15.46
CA ALA A 147 -10.21 5.90 -14.34
C ALA A 147 -11.70 6.11 -14.65
N ALA A 148 -12.55 5.86 -13.65
CA ALA A 148 -13.98 6.08 -13.81
C ALA A 148 -14.24 7.55 -14.13
N GLU A 149 -15.09 7.81 -15.14
CA GLU A 149 -15.52 9.16 -15.43
C GLU A 149 -16.34 9.67 -14.25
N GLN A 150 -16.04 10.90 -13.82
CA GLN A 150 -16.86 11.52 -12.79
C GLN A 150 -18.20 11.88 -13.39
N GLU A 151 -19.27 11.38 -12.79
CA GLU A 151 -20.62 11.79 -13.15
C GLU A 151 -20.81 13.26 -12.76
N LYS A 152 -21.32 14.00 -13.71
CA LYS A 152 -21.57 15.44 -13.50
C LYS A 152 -22.93 15.68 -12.89
#